data_b10bdbe2abdbf38d43cf6a0902b86e5e
#
_entry.id   b10bdbe2abdbf38d43cf6a0902b86e5e
#
_cell.length_a   1.000
_cell.length_b   1.000
_cell.length_c   1.000
_cell.angle_alpha   90.00
_cell.angle_beta   90.00
_cell.angle_gamma   90.00
#
_symmetry.space_group_name_H-M   'P 1'
#
loop_
_entity.id
_entity.type
_entity.pdbx_description
1 polymer ?
#
loop_
_entity_poly.entity_id
_entity_poly.type
_entity_poly.pdbx_seq_one_letter_code
_entity_poly.pdbx_strand_id
1 'polypeptide(L)'
;LLDESSMVGNTDMARAYALIAAGGGRAVASGDTDQLQAIAPGQPFRLQQTRSAADVAIMKEIVRQTPELREAVYSLINRDVERALSGLESVKPSQVPRLEGAWAPEHSVTEFSHRQEAKLAEAQQKAMLKGEAFPDIPMTLYEAIVRDYTGRTPEAREQTLIVTHLNEDRRVLNSMIHDAREKAGELGKEQVMVPVLNTANIRDGELRRLSTWEKNPDALALVDNVYHRIAGISKDDGLITLQDAEGNTRLISPREAVAEGVTLYTPDKIRVGTGDRMRFTKSDRERGYVANSVWTVTAVSGDSVTLSDGQQTR
;
A
#
# COMPACT_ATOMS: atom_id res chain seq x y z
N LEU A 1 -15.70 -19.12 -9.94
CA LEU A 1 -16.00 -17.72 -9.61
C LEU A 1 -14.75 -16.88 -9.87
N LEU A 2 -14.90 -15.80 -10.61
CA LEU A 2 -13.90 -14.74 -10.82
C LEU A 2 -14.39 -13.51 -10.07
N ASP A 3 -13.83 -13.25 -8.90
CA ASP A 3 -14.18 -12.07 -8.10
C ASP A 3 -13.29 -10.89 -8.49
N GLU A 4 -13.75 -9.65 -8.23
CA GLU A 4 -13.09 -8.40 -8.61
C GLU A 4 -12.71 -8.36 -10.10
N SER A 5 -13.58 -8.87 -10.97
CA SER A 5 -13.33 -9.02 -12.40
C SER A 5 -13.11 -7.70 -13.14
N SER A 6 -13.54 -6.57 -12.57
CA SER A 6 -13.24 -5.22 -13.07
C SER A 6 -11.73 -4.91 -13.05
N MET A 7 -10.97 -5.57 -12.17
CA MET A 7 -9.53 -5.40 -12.02
C MET A 7 -8.71 -6.36 -12.91
N VAL A 8 -9.34 -7.21 -13.69
CA VAL A 8 -8.68 -8.20 -14.55
C VAL A 8 -8.52 -7.63 -15.97
N GLY A 9 -7.29 -7.65 -16.50
CA GLY A 9 -6.99 -7.22 -17.86
C GLY A 9 -7.34 -8.28 -18.92
N ASN A 10 -7.21 -7.90 -20.19
CA ASN A 10 -7.62 -8.78 -21.32
C ASN A 10 -6.89 -10.13 -21.31
N THR A 11 -5.58 -10.14 -21.10
CA THR A 11 -4.75 -11.36 -21.16
C THR A 11 -5.14 -12.37 -20.09
N ASP A 12 -5.28 -11.88 -18.85
CA ASP A 12 -5.61 -12.74 -17.72
C ASP A 12 -7.04 -13.27 -17.81
N MET A 13 -7.98 -12.41 -18.25
CA MET A 13 -9.35 -12.84 -18.47
C MET A 13 -9.45 -13.92 -19.56
N ALA A 14 -8.73 -13.72 -20.69
CA ALA A 14 -8.69 -14.70 -21.77
C ALA A 14 -8.09 -16.05 -21.28
N ARG A 15 -7.00 -15.98 -20.49
CA ARG A 15 -6.37 -17.18 -19.89
C ARG A 15 -7.32 -17.89 -18.93
N ALA A 16 -8.01 -17.14 -18.07
CA ALA A 16 -8.97 -17.70 -17.13
C ALA A 16 -10.11 -18.44 -17.86
N TYR A 17 -10.68 -17.82 -18.90
CA TYR A 17 -11.74 -18.48 -19.69
C TYR A 17 -11.25 -19.67 -20.49
N ALA A 18 -10.03 -19.63 -21.01
CA ALA A 18 -9.44 -20.78 -21.70
C ALA A 18 -9.31 -22.00 -20.75
N LEU A 19 -8.84 -21.76 -19.52
CA LEU A 19 -8.74 -22.80 -18.48
C LEU A 19 -10.11 -23.36 -18.07
N ILE A 20 -11.10 -22.47 -17.88
CA ILE A 20 -12.47 -22.88 -17.53
C ILE A 20 -13.10 -23.71 -18.65
N ALA A 21 -12.91 -23.29 -19.91
CA ALA A 21 -13.42 -24.01 -21.07
C ALA A 21 -12.75 -25.39 -21.23
N ALA A 22 -11.43 -25.47 -21.05
CA ALA A 22 -10.69 -26.74 -21.10
C ALA A 22 -11.16 -27.73 -20.02
N GLY A 23 -11.57 -27.22 -18.85
CA GLY A 23 -12.14 -28.02 -17.77
C GLY A 23 -13.64 -28.33 -17.93
N GLY A 24 -14.31 -27.90 -19.01
CA GLY A 24 -15.75 -28.05 -19.20
C GLY A 24 -16.61 -27.28 -18.19
N GLY A 25 -16.04 -26.27 -17.53
CA GLY A 25 -16.68 -25.51 -16.47
C GLY A 25 -17.54 -24.34 -16.97
N ARG A 26 -18.17 -23.65 -16.03
CA ARG A 26 -18.89 -22.39 -16.23
C ARG A 26 -18.21 -21.27 -15.44
N ALA A 27 -18.23 -20.05 -15.98
CA ALA A 27 -17.73 -18.87 -15.31
C ALA A 27 -18.86 -18.06 -14.70
N VAL A 28 -18.64 -17.62 -13.46
CA VAL A 28 -19.38 -16.50 -12.86
C VAL A 28 -18.35 -15.42 -12.56
N ALA A 29 -18.50 -14.26 -13.18
CA ALA A 29 -17.65 -13.11 -12.94
C ALA A 29 -18.41 -12.09 -12.08
N SER A 30 -17.82 -11.66 -10.98
CA SER A 30 -18.33 -10.59 -10.13
C SER A 30 -17.37 -9.40 -10.11
N GLY A 31 -17.87 -8.20 -10.00
CA GLY A 31 -17.06 -6.99 -9.97
C GLY A 31 -17.91 -5.73 -10.10
N ASP A 32 -17.27 -4.60 -9.97
CA ASP A 32 -17.89 -3.28 -10.10
C ASP A 32 -17.11 -2.43 -11.10
N THR A 33 -17.75 -2.04 -12.20
CA THR A 33 -17.13 -1.26 -13.28
C THR A 33 -16.89 0.21 -12.92
N ASP A 34 -17.49 0.69 -11.85
CA ASP A 34 -17.32 2.06 -11.35
C ASP A 34 -16.28 2.17 -10.22
N GLN A 35 -15.76 1.03 -9.74
CA GLN A 35 -14.62 0.98 -8.82
C GLN A 35 -13.28 0.88 -9.56
N LEU A 36 -12.26 0.33 -8.89
CA LEU A 36 -10.91 0.19 -9.46
C LEU A 36 -10.92 -0.70 -10.70
N GLN A 37 -10.25 -0.21 -11.73
CA GLN A 37 -10.11 -0.91 -13.00
C GLN A 37 -8.77 -1.64 -13.08
N ALA A 38 -8.64 -2.53 -14.07
CA ALA A 38 -7.41 -3.23 -14.36
C ALA A 38 -6.26 -2.24 -14.64
N ILE A 39 -5.09 -2.50 -14.05
CA ILE A 39 -3.83 -1.83 -14.40
C ILE A 39 -3.33 -2.35 -15.75
N ALA A 40 -3.50 -3.65 -15.99
CA ALA A 40 -3.21 -4.28 -17.28
C ALA A 40 -4.19 -3.81 -18.36
N PRO A 41 -3.77 -3.79 -19.66
CA PRO A 41 -4.60 -3.27 -20.73
C PRO A 41 -5.94 -3.98 -20.88
N GLY A 42 -6.99 -3.19 -21.11
CA GLY A 42 -8.33 -3.65 -21.44
C GLY A 42 -9.31 -3.65 -20.26
N GLN A 43 -10.58 -3.75 -20.58
CA GLN A 43 -11.71 -3.80 -19.66
C GLN A 43 -12.67 -4.93 -20.07
N PRO A 44 -12.23 -6.19 -20.04
CA PRO A 44 -13.00 -7.31 -20.57
C PRO A 44 -14.31 -7.51 -19.80
N PHE A 45 -14.32 -7.31 -18.48
CA PHE A 45 -15.53 -7.44 -17.66
C PHE A 45 -16.63 -6.45 -18.10
N ARG A 46 -16.28 -5.18 -18.31
CA ARG A 46 -17.22 -4.16 -18.81
C ARG A 46 -17.73 -4.48 -20.22
N LEU A 47 -16.83 -4.97 -21.09
CA LEU A 47 -17.23 -5.39 -22.44
C LEU A 47 -18.19 -6.59 -22.41
N GLN A 48 -18.01 -7.53 -21.50
CA GLN A 48 -18.93 -8.66 -21.34
C GLN A 48 -20.32 -8.20 -20.91
N GLN A 49 -20.41 -7.29 -19.95
CA GLN A 49 -21.69 -6.73 -19.51
C GLN A 49 -22.44 -5.98 -20.61
N THR A 50 -21.71 -5.29 -21.50
CA THR A 50 -22.31 -4.37 -22.48
C THR A 50 -22.41 -4.93 -23.89
N ARG A 51 -21.60 -5.94 -24.24
CA ARG A 51 -21.42 -6.42 -25.62
C ARG A 51 -21.52 -7.93 -25.79
N SER A 52 -21.71 -8.71 -24.73
CA SER A 52 -21.84 -10.16 -24.83
C SER A 52 -23.28 -10.62 -24.58
N ALA A 53 -23.55 -11.89 -24.89
CA ALA A 53 -24.82 -12.57 -24.58
C ALA A 53 -24.84 -13.15 -23.15
N ALA A 54 -23.91 -12.75 -22.28
CA ALA A 54 -23.89 -13.21 -20.90
C ALA A 54 -25.05 -12.59 -20.11
N ASP A 55 -25.68 -13.40 -19.26
CA ASP A 55 -26.67 -12.92 -18.31
C ASP A 55 -26.01 -12.02 -17.28
N VAL A 56 -26.63 -10.88 -16.99
CA VAL A 56 -26.10 -9.90 -16.03
C VAL A 56 -27.12 -9.72 -14.91
N ALA A 57 -26.66 -9.97 -13.67
CA ALA A 57 -27.39 -9.66 -12.46
C ALA A 57 -26.74 -8.48 -11.74
N ILE A 58 -27.52 -7.46 -11.39
CA ILE A 58 -27.02 -6.26 -10.72
C ILE A 58 -27.49 -6.30 -9.26
N MET A 59 -26.53 -6.34 -8.34
CA MET A 59 -26.78 -6.18 -6.91
C MET A 59 -26.91 -4.70 -6.59
N LYS A 60 -28.10 -4.26 -6.19
CA LYS A 60 -28.40 -2.83 -5.93
C LYS A 60 -28.39 -2.48 -4.46
N GLU A 61 -28.46 -3.47 -3.58
CA GLU A 61 -28.56 -3.24 -2.15
C GLU A 61 -27.16 -3.12 -1.53
N ILE A 62 -26.96 -2.06 -0.75
CA ILE A 62 -25.75 -1.81 0.02
C ILE A 62 -25.92 -2.40 1.40
N VAL A 63 -25.15 -3.45 1.71
CA VAL A 63 -25.24 -4.18 2.99
C VAL A 63 -24.02 -3.96 3.91
N ARG A 64 -22.89 -3.45 3.37
CA ARG A 64 -21.66 -3.24 4.15
C ARG A 64 -21.71 -2.01 5.05
N GLN A 65 -22.37 -0.96 4.59
CA GLN A 65 -22.42 0.32 5.29
C GLN A 65 -23.57 0.36 6.28
N THR A 66 -23.37 1.10 7.37
CA THR A 66 -24.45 1.40 8.31
C THR A 66 -25.55 2.22 7.61
N PRO A 67 -26.79 2.21 8.11
CA PRO A 67 -27.88 2.96 7.49
C PRO A 67 -27.54 4.44 7.26
N GLU A 68 -26.82 5.06 8.20
CA GLU A 68 -26.44 6.47 8.16
C GLU A 68 -25.50 6.79 6.98
N LEU A 69 -24.62 5.85 6.60
CA LEU A 69 -23.67 6.05 5.50
C LEU A 69 -24.24 5.65 4.13
N ARG A 70 -25.33 4.90 4.07
CA ARG A 70 -25.88 4.39 2.81
C ARG A 70 -26.29 5.51 1.87
N GLU A 71 -26.93 6.58 2.36
CA GLU A 71 -27.34 7.72 1.54
C GLU A 71 -26.12 8.41 0.88
N ALA A 72 -25.03 8.59 1.62
CA ALA A 72 -23.81 9.14 1.07
C ALA A 72 -23.21 8.24 -0.02
N VAL A 73 -23.21 6.91 0.19
CA VAL A 73 -22.71 5.95 -0.79
C VAL A 73 -23.60 5.91 -2.04
N TYR A 74 -24.93 5.94 -1.91
CA TYR A 74 -25.83 6.05 -3.06
C TYR A 74 -25.63 7.35 -3.83
N SER A 75 -25.36 8.46 -3.14
CA SER A 75 -25.04 9.73 -3.79
C SER A 75 -23.72 9.64 -4.58
N LEU A 76 -22.69 8.97 -4.04
CA LEU A 76 -21.43 8.72 -4.75
C LEU A 76 -21.62 7.83 -5.99
N ILE A 77 -22.44 6.79 -5.90
CA ILE A 77 -22.78 5.93 -7.04
C ILE A 77 -23.44 6.75 -8.15
N ASN A 78 -24.30 7.69 -7.79
CA ASN A 78 -24.96 8.62 -8.71
C ASN A 78 -24.06 9.80 -9.15
N ARG A 79 -22.79 9.81 -8.70
CA ARG A 79 -21.79 10.87 -8.98
C ARG A 79 -22.19 12.25 -8.44
N ASP A 80 -23.05 12.29 -7.46
CA ASP A 80 -23.43 13.48 -6.70
C ASP A 80 -22.54 13.62 -5.47
N VAL A 81 -21.32 14.11 -5.70
CA VAL A 81 -20.27 14.23 -4.67
C VAL A 81 -20.68 15.26 -3.61
N GLU A 82 -21.29 16.36 -4.03
CA GLU A 82 -21.72 17.43 -3.10
C GLU A 82 -22.75 16.90 -2.09
N ARG A 83 -23.76 16.20 -2.55
CA ARG A 83 -24.75 15.57 -1.70
C ARG A 83 -24.15 14.49 -0.80
N ALA A 84 -23.22 13.70 -1.34
CA ALA A 84 -22.52 12.67 -0.55
C ALA A 84 -21.76 13.30 0.63
N LEU A 85 -20.96 14.34 0.36
CA LEU A 85 -20.17 15.02 1.39
C LEU A 85 -21.04 15.78 2.40
N SER A 86 -22.12 16.42 1.95
CA SER A 86 -23.06 17.12 2.86
C SER A 86 -23.82 16.17 3.78
N GLY A 87 -23.98 14.92 3.38
CA GLY A 87 -24.62 13.87 4.19
C GLY A 87 -23.68 13.19 5.21
N LEU A 88 -22.38 13.50 5.18
CA LEU A 88 -21.42 12.97 6.13
C LEU A 88 -21.28 13.87 7.35
N GLU A 89 -21.27 13.28 8.53
CA GLU A 89 -20.97 14.01 9.75
C GLU A 89 -19.48 14.34 9.82
N SER A 90 -19.18 15.63 9.98
CA SER A 90 -17.81 16.07 10.21
C SER A 90 -17.49 16.03 11.69
N VAL A 91 -16.69 15.07 12.11
CA VAL A 91 -16.21 14.98 13.50
C VAL A 91 -15.14 16.03 13.73
N LYS A 92 -15.41 16.99 14.61
CA LYS A 92 -14.41 17.99 15.00
C LYS A 92 -13.29 17.31 15.79
N PRO A 93 -12.03 17.72 15.61
CA PRO A 93 -10.90 17.16 16.36
C PRO A 93 -11.11 17.16 17.89
N SER A 94 -11.79 18.19 18.42
CA SER A 94 -12.13 18.29 19.84
C SER A 94 -13.12 17.24 20.34
N GLN A 95 -13.85 16.57 19.46
CA GLN A 95 -14.83 15.52 19.79
C GLN A 95 -14.19 14.12 19.85
N VAL A 96 -12.96 13.98 19.35
CA VAL A 96 -12.24 12.71 19.39
C VAL A 96 -11.59 12.53 20.76
N PRO A 97 -11.76 11.37 21.43
CA PRO A 97 -11.10 11.11 22.71
C PRO A 97 -9.57 11.19 22.60
N ARG A 98 -8.96 11.97 23.50
CA ARG A 98 -7.53 12.30 23.50
C ARG A 98 -6.88 12.01 24.84
N LEU A 99 -5.57 11.83 24.79
CA LEU A 99 -4.73 11.81 25.98
C LEU A 99 -4.72 13.21 26.63
N GLU A 100 -4.53 13.24 27.96
CA GLU A 100 -4.48 14.51 28.71
C GLU A 100 -3.35 15.40 28.19
N GLY A 101 -3.66 16.66 27.92
CA GLY A 101 -2.71 17.63 27.38
C GLY A 101 -2.29 17.43 25.92
N ALA A 102 -2.86 16.44 25.22
CA ALA A 102 -2.51 16.21 23.83
C ALA A 102 -2.98 17.34 22.92
N TRP A 103 -2.15 17.67 21.95
CA TRP A 103 -2.46 18.66 20.93
C TRP A 103 -3.64 18.20 20.06
N ALA A 104 -4.50 19.14 19.70
CA ALA A 104 -5.55 18.98 18.71
C ALA A 104 -5.50 20.11 17.68
N PRO A 105 -5.77 19.83 16.40
CA PRO A 105 -5.84 20.89 15.40
C PRO A 105 -7.06 21.78 15.67
N GLU A 106 -6.82 23.06 15.91
CA GLU A 106 -7.88 24.07 16.05
C GLU A 106 -8.28 24.66 14.71
N HIS A 107 -7.34 24.68 13.77
CA HIS A 107 -7.50 25.23 12.43
C HIS A 107 -7.01 24.25 11.36
N SER A 108 -7.38 24.53 10.10
CA SER A 108 -6.85 23.77 8.97
C SER A 108 -5.34 23.91 8.88
N VAL A 109 -4.66 22.79 8.70
CA VAL A 109 -3.21 22.75 8.48
C VAL A 109 -2.94 22.96 7.00
N THR A 110 -2.04 23.90 6.68
CA THR A 110 -1.66 24.17 5.30
C THR A 110 -0.65 23.15 4.82
N GLU A 111 -0.94 22.51 3.69
CA GLU A 111 0.01 21.64 3.00
C GLU A 111 1.12 22.50 2.37
N PHE A 112 2.39 22.14 2.65
CA PHE A 112 3.54 22.72 2.00
C PHE A 112 3.98 21.83 0.84
N SER A 113 4.33 22.44 -0.29
CA SER A 113 4.97 21.70 -1.37
C SER A 113 6.34 21.17 -0.92
N HIS A 114 6.79 20.04 -1.44
CA HIS A 114 8.13 19.46 -1.17
C HIS A 114 9.27 20.49 -1.32
N ARG A 115 9.11 21.45 -2.24
CA ARG A 115 10.08 22.54 -2.42
C ARG A 115 10.11 23.51 -1.26
N GLN A 116 8.99 23.78 -0.63
CA GLN A 116 8.89 24.64 0.56
C GLN A 116 9.44 23.91 1.78
N GLU A 117 9.13 22.62 1.94
CA GLU A 117 9.68 21.77 3.00
C GLU A 117 11.20 21.70 2.92
N ALA A 118 11.78 21.49 1.73
CA ALA A 118 13.22 21.47 1.53
C ALA A 118 13.88 22.81 1.90
N LYS A 119 13.26 23.94 1.54
CA LYS A 119 13.77 25.28 1.92
C LYS A 119 13.69 25.51 3.43
N LEU A 120 12.63 25.04 4.10
CA LEU A 120 12.48 25.11 5.54
C LEU A 120 13.53 24.27 6.26
N ALA A 121 13.76 23.04 5.82
CA ALA A 121 14.79 22.16 6.34
C ALA A 121 16.20 22.78 6.20
N GLU A 122 16.50 23.39 5.04
CA GLU A 122 17.75 24.12 4.81
C GLU A 122 17.90 25.34 5.73
N ALA A 123 16.82 26.10 5.96
CA ALA A 123 16.81 27.25 6.86
C ALA A 123 17.03 26.82 8.32
N GLN A 124 16.42 25.71 8.76
CA GLN A 124 16.63 25.13 10.09
C GLN A 124 18.10 24.71 10.28
N GLN A 125 18.66 24.00 9.31
CA GLN A 125 20.05 23.55 9.36
C GLN A 125 21.02 24.75 9.46
N LYS A 126 20.77 25.81 8.70
CA LYS A 126 21.56 27.07 8.76
C LYS A 126 21.44 27.75 10.13
N ALA A 127 20.24 27.84 10.69
CA ALA A 127 20.02 28.43 12.03
C ALA A 127 20.73 27.61 13.11
N MET A 128 20.65 26.27 13.02
CA MET A 128 21.33 25.37 13.96
C MET A 128 22.86 25.54 13.93
N LEU A 129 23.46 25.64 12.74
CA LEU A 129 24.91 25.86 12.57
C LEU A 129 25.39 27.21 13.10
N LYS A 130 24.50 28.23 13.13
CA LYS A 130 24.81 29.57 13.62
C LYS A 130 24.46 29.78 15.09
N GLY A 131 23.81 28.83 15.75
CA GLY A 131 23.30 28.97 17.10
C GLY A 131 22.18 30.02 17.19
N GLU A 132 21.50 30.33 16.10
CA GLU A 132 20.35 31.23 16.01
C GLU A 132 19.07 30.49 16.43
N ALA A 133 18.08 31.24 16.92
CA ALA A 133 16.76 30.70 17.20
C ALA A 133 16.16 30.12 15.88
N PHE A 134 15.52 28.95 15.98
CA PHE A 134 14.80 28.43 14.84
C PHE A 134 13.73 29.42 14.37
N PRO A 135 13.63 29.69 13.05
CA PRO A 135 12.51 30.44 12.54
C PRO A 135 11.20 29.78 12.97
N ASP A 136 10.20 30.60 13.27
CA ASP A 136 8.85 30.08 13.60
C ASP A 136 8.29 29.39 12.36
N ILE A 137 8.41 28.07 12.32
CA ILE A 137 8.06 27.27 11.16
C ILE A 137 6.68 26.69 11.42
N PRO A 138 5.72 26.98 10.56
CA PRO A 138 4.41 26.36 10.70
C PRO A 138 4.55 24.84 10.63
N MET A 139 3.77 24.16 11.48
CA MET A 139 3.72 22.70 11.51
C MET A 139 3.40 22.14 10.13
N THR A 140 4.17 21.17 9.68
CA THR A 140 3.90 20.49 8.41
C THR A 140 2.63 19.64 8.52
N LEU A 141 2.01 19.33 7.38
CA LEU A 141 0.84 18.45 7.34
C LEU A 141 1.14 17.09 7.97
N TYR A 142 2.32 16.53 7.72
CA TYR A 142 2.74 15.26 8.32
C TYR A 142 2.85 15.34 9.85
N GLU A 143 3.47 16.39 10.37
CA GLU A 143 3.56 16.59 11.82
C GLU A 143 2.18 16.77 12.47
N ALA A 144 1.28 17.48 11.80
CA ALA A 144 -0.09 17.65 12.27
C ALA A 144 -0.85 16.31 12.33
N ILE A 145 -0.75 15.50 11.28
CA ILE A 145 -1.37 14.17 11.22
C ILE A 145 -0.80 13.26 12.32
N VAL A 146 0.52 13.26 12.48
CA VAL A 146 1.19 12.43 13.50
C VAL A 146 0.78 12.87 14.91
N ARG A 147 0.79 14.15 15.21
CA ARG A 147 0.39 14.69 16.53
C ARG A 147 -1.09 14.46 16.81
N ASP A 148 -1.96 14.64 15.81
CA ASP A 148 -3.39 14.34 15.95
C ASP A 148 -3.62 12.88 16.25
N TYR A 149 -2.99 11.97 15.48
CA TYR A 149 -3.15 10.53 15.65
C TYR A 149 -2.59 10.03 16.97
N THR A 150 -1.35 10.41 17.31
CA THR A 150 -0.69 9.94 18.54
C THR A 150 -1.28 10.56 19.80
N GLY A 151 -1.89 11.73 19.70
CA GLY A 151 -2.62 12.39 20.78
C GLY A 151 -3.99 11.77 21.10
N ARG A 152 -4.51 10.86 20.26
CA ARG A 152 -5.77 10.16 20.51
C ARG A 152 -5.58 9.04 21.52
N THR A 153 -6.64 8.66 22.24
CA THR A 153 -6.60 7.48 23.11
C THR A 153 -6.37 6.20 22.29
N PRO A 154 -5.83 5.12 22.87
CA PRO A 154 -5.63 3.85 22.15
C PRO A 154 -6.89 3.36 21.43
N GLU A 155 -8.06 3.44 22.08
CA GLU A 155 -9.34 3.02 21.51
C GLU A 155 -9.75 3.90 20.32
N ALA A 156 -9.54 5.21 20.42
CA ALA A 156 -9.80 6.14 19.31
C ALA A 156 -8.85 5.91 18.14
N ARG A 157 -7.59 5.55 18.40
CA ARG A 157 -6.61 5.18 17.36
C ARG A 157 -7.01 3.91 16.61
N GLU A 158 -7.55 2.90 17.32
CA GLU A 158 -8.02 1.67 16.69
C GLU A 158 -9.17 1.91 15.70
N GLN A 159 -9.99 2.92 15.95
CA GLN A 159 -11.09 3.34 15.07
C GLN A 159 -10.66 4.37 14.03
N THR A 160 -9.38 4.71 13.96
CA THR A 160 -8.84 5.73 13.06
C THR A 160 -8.06 5.10 11.93
N LEU A 161 -8.40 5.46 10.69
CA LEU A 161 -7.62 5.11 9.50
C LEU A 161 -7.06 6.39 8.87
N ILE A 162 -5.74 6.42 8.69
CA ILE A 162 -5.06 7.47 7.91
C ILE A 162 -4.96 6.97 6.47
N VAL A 163 -5.58 7.71 5.54
CA VAL A 163 -5.59 7.39 4.11
C VAL A 163 -4.69 8.37 3.38
N THR A 164 -3.75 7.86 2.61
CA THR A 164 -2.84 8.65 1.77
C THR A 164 -2.96 8.25 0.31
N HIS A 165 -2.72 9.18 -0.59
CA HIS A 165 -2.73 8.91 -2.02
C HIS A 165 -1.45 8.19 -2.46
N LEU A 166 -0.29 8.60 -1.95
CA LEU A 166 1.01 8.06 -2.33
C LEU A 166 1.54 7.05 -1.31
N ASN A 167 2.19 6.01 -1.80
CA ASN A 167 2.88 5.04 -0.95
C ASN A 167 4.07 5.66 -0.19
N GLU A 168 4.67 6.72 -0.75
CA GLU A 168 5.74 7.46 -0.10
C GLU A 168 5.24 8.16 1.16
N ASP A 169 4.13 8.89 1.09
CA ASP A 169 3.49 9.56 2.24
C ASP A 169 3.16 8.54 3.33
N ARG A 170 2.62 7.38 2.93
CA ARG A 170 2.32 6.29 3.87
C ARG A 170 3.56 5.81 4.61
N ARG A 171 4.70 5.68 3.94
CA ARG A 171 5.97 5.25 4.57
C ARG A 171 6.48 6.30 5.54
N VAL A 172 6.49 7.56 5.13
CA VAL A 172 6.91 8.69 5.97
C VAL A 172 6.04 8.78 7.22
N LEU A 173 4.72 8.78 7.07
CA LEU A 173 3.80 8.83 8.21
C LEU A 173 3.95 7.63 9.14
N ASN A 174 4.11 6.41 8.61
CA ASN A 174 4.34 5.23 9.43
C ASN A 174 5.63 5.35 10.26
N SER A 175 6.72 5.83 9.65
CA SER A 175 7.98 6.05 10.37
C SER A 175 7.83 7.11 11.46
N MET A 176 7.21 8.23 11.15
CA MET A 176 7.01 9.33 12.12
C MET A 176 6.09 8.92 13.28
N ILE A 177 5.03 8.15 13.00
CA ILE A 177 4.12 7.62 14.03
C ILE A 177 4.86 6.62 14.91
N HIS A 178 5.66 5.72 14.33
CA HIS A 178 6.49 4.78 15.07
C HIS A 178 7.44 5.52 16.02
N ASP A 179 8.18 6.52 15.52
CA ASP A 179 9.11 7.33 16.32
C ASP A 179 8.40 8.09 17.44
N ALA A 180 7.22 8.62 17.19
CA ALA A 180 6.43 9.33 18.20
C ALA A 180 5.93 8.38 19.31
N ARG A 181 5.48 7.18 18.94
CA ARG A 181 5.03 6.15 19.88
C ARG A 181 6.20 5.58 20.70
N GLU A 182 7.37 5.40 20.07
CA GLU A 182 8.59 5.00 20.76
C GLU A 182 8.99 6.05 21.82
N LYS A 183 9.03 7.33 21.46
CA LYS A 183 9.31 8.44 22.37
C LYS A 183 8.31 8.53 23.53
N ALA A 184 7.05 8.19 23.28
CA ALA A 184 6.00 8.11 24.30
C ALA A 184 6.12 6.86 25.21
N GLY A 185 7.04 5.93 24.91
CA GLY A 185 7.20 4.69 25.67
C GLY A 185 6.10 3.65 25.42
N GLU A 186 5.34 3.79 24.35
CA GLU A 186 4.27 2.86 23.96
C GLU A 186 4.78 1.61 23.25
N LEU A 187 6.00 1.65 22.74
CA LEU A 187 6.65 0.54 22.06
C LEU A 187 7.74 -0.07 22.95
N GLY A 188 8.01 -1.36 22.77
CA GLY A 188 9.09 -2.05 23.48
C GLY A 188 10.46 -1.42 23.16
N LYS A 189 11.37 -1.46 24.13
CA LYS A 189 12.73 -0.92 23.99
C LYS A 189 13.58 -1.69 22.99
N GLU A 190 13.33 -3.00 22.88
CA GLU A 190 14.01 -3.85 21.91
C GLU A 190 13.32 -3.71 20.55
N GLN A 191 14.11 -3.40 19.54
CA GLN A 191 13.65 -3.22 18.18
C GLN A 191 14.55 -3.97 17.20
N VAL A 192 13.98 -4.40 16.11
CA VAL A 192 14.68 -5.10 15.03
C VAL A 192 14.41 -4.44 13.68
N MET A 193 15.42 -4.48 12.82
CA MET A 193 15.27 -4.05 11.42
C MET A 193 14.79 -5.23 10.58
N VAL A 194 13.52 -5.21 10.21
CA VAL A 194 12.90 -6.26 9.38
C VAL A 194 13.09 -5.92 7.92
N PRO A 195 13.74 -6.78 7.11
CA PRO A 195 13.80 -6.60 5.67
C PRO A 195 12.41 -6.76 5.06
N VAL A 196 12.05 -5.83 4.20
CA VAL A 196 10.79 -5.83 3.47
C VAL A 196 11.02 -5.61 1.98
N LEU A 197 10.08 -6.04 1.17
CA LEU A 197 10.12 -5.83 -0.28
C LEU A 197 8.94 -4.94 -0.68
N ASN A 198 9.26 -3.81 -1.28
CA ASN A 198 8.27 -2.90 -1.85
C ASN A 198 8.22 -3.08 -3.36
N THR A 199 7.03 -3.14 -3.96
CA THR A 199 6.92 -3.13 -5.43
C THR A 199 7.54 -1.86 -5.98
N ALA A 200 8.38 -1.98 -6.99
CA ALA A 200 9.00 -0.83 -7.64
C ALA A 200 8.02 -0.02 -8.49
N ASN A 201 6.75 -0.46 -8.63
CA ASN A 201 5.68 0.17 -9.42
C ASN A 201 6.08 0.47 -10.88
N ILE A 202 6.90 -0.39 -11.46
CA ILE A 202 7.37 -0.28 -12.85
C ILE A 202 6.31 -0.89 -13.76
N ARG A 203 5.89 -0.13 -14.76
CA ARG A 203 4.90 -0.57 -15.74
C ARG A 203 5.56 -1.46 -16.80
N ASP A 204 4.77 -2.33 -17.44
CA ASP A 204 5.24 -3.23 -18.51
C ASP A 204 6.01 -2.50 -19.62
N GLY A 205 5.56 -1.32 -20.01
CA GLY A 205 6.22 -0.51 -21.04
C GLY A 205 7.61 0.00 -20.62
N GLU A 206 7.82 0.20 -19.32
CA GLU A 206 9.11 0.58 -18.74
C GLU A 206 9.98 -0.65 -18.53
N LEU A 207 9.38 -1.75 -18.05
CA LEU A 207 10.08 -3.02 -17.81
C LEU A 207 10.68 -3.61 -19.10
N ARG A 208 10.08 -3.31 -20.26
CA ARG A 208 10.61 -3.66 -21.61
C ARG A 208 11.91 -2.96 -21.99
N ARG A 209 12.32 -1.94 -21.23
CA ARG A 209 13.53 -1.16 -21.51
C ARG A 209 14.68 -1.63 -20.64
N LEU A 210 15.79 -1.97 -21.25
CA LEU A 210 17.00 -2.37 -20.51
C LEU A 210 17.44 -1.30 -19.51
N SER A 211 17.30 0.00 -19.89
CA SER A 211 17.63 1.12 -19.01
C SER A 211 16.83 1.17 -17.71
N THR A 212 15.64 0.56 -17.65
CA THR A 212 14.88 0.45 -16.41
C THR A 212 15.57 -0.49 -15.43
N TRP A 213 16.10 -1.60 -15.92
CA TRP A 213 16.87 -2.55 -15.11
C TRP A 213 18.19 -1.97 -14.63
N GLU A 214 18.87 -1.21 -15.49
CA GLU A 214 20.09 -0.49 -15.12
C GLU A 214 19.89 0.55 -14.01
N LYS A 215 18.73 1.18 -13.98
CA LYS A 215 18.37 2.15 -12.93
C LYS A 215 17.98 1.51 -11.61
N ASN A 216 17.69 0.21 -11.61
CA ASN A 216 17.25 -0.54 -10.45
C ASN A 216 18.14 -1.78 -10.19
N PRO A 217 19.47 -1.60 -10.05
CA PRO A 217 20.42 -2.73 -9.98
C PRO A 217 20.22 -3.58 -8.71
N ASP A 218 19.74 -2.98 -7.63
CA ASP A 218 19.50 -3.65 -6.35
C ASP A 218 18.10 -4.23 -6.24
N ALA A 219 17.26 -4.09 -7.28
CA ALA A 219 15.92 -4.64 -7.26
C ALA A 219 15.95 -6.18 -7.34
N LEU A 220 14.96 -6.79 -6.69
CA LEU A 220 14.70 -8.22 -6.83
C LEU A 220 13.59 -8.44 -7.86
N ALA A 221 13.84 -9.31 -8.81
CA ALA A 221 12.87 -9.74 -9.80
C ALA A 221 12.11 -10.98 -9.27
N LEU A 222 10.79 -10.88 -9.19
CA LEU A 222 9.94 -12.03 -8.88
C LEU A 222 9.55 -12.72 -10.18
N VAL A 223 9.98 -13.96 -10.35
CA VAL A 223 9.70 -14.83 -11.50
C VAL A 223 9.18 -16.16 -10.97
N ASP A 224 8.03 -16.63 -11.43
CA ASP A 224 7.45 -17.92 -11.01
C ASP A 224 7.42 -18.13 -9.47
N ASN A 225 7.10 -17.07 -8.72
CA ASN A 225 7.13 -17.02 -7.25
C ASN A 225 8.52 -17.14 -6.59
N VAL A 226 9.59 -17.09 -7.35
CA VAL A 226 10.98 -17.09 -6.85
C VAL A 226 11.58 -15.69 -7.00
N TYR A 227 12.22 -15.20 -5.94
CA TYR A 227 12.94 -13.93 -6.00
C TYR A 227 14.36 -14.12 -6.52
N HIS A 228 14.74 -13.30 -7.48
CA HIS A 228 16.04 -13.30 -8.10
C HIS A 228 16.70 -11.92 -7.95
N ARG A 229 17.98 -11.88 -7.64
CA ARG A 229 18.76 -10.65 -7.76
C ARG A 229 19.15 -10.41 -9.21
N ILE A 230 19.37 -9.16 -9.58
CA ILE A 230 19.96 -8.79 -10.87
C ILE A 230 21.46 -8.98 -10.73
N ALA A 231 21.98 -10.08 -11.27
CA ALA A 231 23.41 -10.43 -11.17
C ALA A 231 24.27 -9.76 -12.24
N GLY A 232 23.66 -9.36 -13.36
CA GLY A 232 24.34 -8.67 -14.46
C GLY A 232 23.40 -8.21 -15.55
N ILE A 233 23.85 -7.24 -16.33
CA ILE A 233 23.12 -6.71 -17.49
C ILE A 233 24.11 -6.60 -18.64
N SER A 234 23.86 -7.32 -19.74
CA SER A 234 24.63 -7.20 -20.99
C SER A 234 23.91 -6.21 -21.92
N LYS A 235 24.56 -5.08 -22.20
CA LYS A 235 24.03 -4.07 -23.14
C LYS A 235 24.08 -4.54 -24.58
N ASP A 236 25.14 -5.26 -24.93
CA ASP A 236 25.35 -5.72 -26.30
C ASP A 236 24.33 -6.78 -26.71
N ASP A 237 24.02 -7.68 -25.80
CA ASP A 237 23.04 -8.76 -26.04
C ASP A 237 21.60 -8.36 -25.67
N GLY A 238 21.43 -7.27 -24.91
CA GLY A 238 20.14 -6.85 -24.37
C GLY A 238 19.56 -7.82 -23.36
N LEU A 239 20.42 -8.55 -22.62
CA LEU A 239 20.03 -9.60 -21.69
C LEU A 239 20.34 -9.23 -20.24
N ILE A 240 19.53 -9.75 -19.35
CA ILE A 240 19.64 -9.60 -17.90
C ILE A 240 19.92 -10.98 -17.31
N THR A 241 20.93 -11.06 -16.45
CA THR A 241 21.24 -12.25 -15.67
C THR A 241 20.53 -12.15 -14.33
N LEU A 242 19.57 -13.02 -14.10
CA LEU A 242 18.88 -13.17 -12.82
C LEU A 242 19.50 -14.33 -12.05
N GLN A 243 19.64 -14.19 -10.73
CA GLN A 243 20.17 -15.24 -9.85
C GLN A 243 19.27 -15.43 -8.63
N ASP A 244 18.86 -16.66 -8.37
CA ASP A 244 18.07 -17.04 -7.19
C ASP A 244 18.94 -17.16 -5.92
N ALA A 245 18.32 -17.52 -4.80
CA ALA A 245 19.00 -17.67 -3.51
C ALA A 245 19.95 -18.90 -3.48
N GLU A 246 19.67 -19.94 -4.28
CA GLU A 246 20.51 -21.13 -4.43
C GLU A 246 21.71 -20.91 -5.33
N GLY A 247 21.79 -19.76 -6.01
CA GLY A 247 22.88 -19.41 -6.90
C GLY A 247 22.65 -19.81 -8.37
N ASN A 248 21.51 -20.38 -8.70
CA ASN A 248 21.16 -20.70 -10.08
C ASN A 248 20.96 -19.41 -10.87
N THR A 249 21.45 -19.39 -12.09
CA THR A 249 21.37 -18.21 -12.96
C THR A 249 20.44 -18.45 -14.14
N ARG A 250 19.69 -17.42 -14.50
CA ARG A 250 18.82 -17.40 -15.66
C ARG A 250 19.05 -16.12 -16.47
N LEU A 251 19.13 -16.27 -17.78
CA LEU A 251 19.15 -15.14 -18.72
C LEU A 251 17.73 -14.85 -19.18
N ILE A 252 17.37 -13.58 -19.19
CA ILE A 252 16.07 -13.11 -19.65
C ILE A 252 16.21 -11.78 -20.38
N SER A 253 15.47 -11.60 -21.47
CA SER A 253 15.35 -10.30 -22.10
C SER A 253 14.25 -9.47 -21.42
N PRO A 254 14.29 -8.12 -21.52
CA PRO A 254 13.21 -7.27 -21.01
C PRO A 254 11.82 -7.59 -21.58
N ARG A 255 11.77 -8.12 -22.81
CA ARG A 255 10.49 -8.53 -23.45
C ARG A 255 9.95 -9.83 -22.86
N GLU A 256 10.82 -10.81 -22.63
CA GLU A 256 10.46 -12.06 -21.97
C GLU A 256 10.02 -11.80 -20.52
N ALA A 257 10.71 -10.90 -19.80
CA ALA A 257 10.33 -10.52 -18.45
C ALA A 257 8.87 -10.01 -18.38
N VAL A 258 8.45 -9.20 -19.34
CA VAL A 258 7.04 -8.76 -19.41
C VAL A 258 6.10 -9.91 -19.78
N ALA A 259 6.50 -10.76 -20.73
CA ALA A 259 5.67 -11.90 -21.15
C ALA A 259 5.45 -12.92 -20.01
N GLU A 260 6.44 -13.08 -19.13
CA GLU A 260 6.37 -13.95 -17.96
C GLU A 260 5.78 -13.28 -16.72
N GLY A 261 5.40 -11.98 -16.82
CA GLY A 261 4.79 -11.25 -15.70
C GLY A 261 5.76 -10.94 -14.56
N VAL A 262 7.04 -10.73 -14.88
CA VAL A 262 8.05 -10.37 -13.89
C VAL A 262 7.71 -9.05 -13.21
N THR A 263 7.81 -9.03 -11.89
CA THR A 263 7.63 -7.82 -11.08
C THR A 263 8.92 -7.50 -10.35
N LEU A 264 9.36 -6.23 -10.40
CA LEU A 264 10.51 -5.76 -9.64
C LEU A 264 10.10 -5.26 -8.25
N TYR A 265 10.91 -5.62 -7.27
CA TYR A 265 10.77 -5.20 -5.87
C TYR A 265 12.02 -4.50 -5.41
N THR A 266 11.86 -3.39 -4.73
CA THR A 266 12.96 -2.68 -4.07
C THR A 266 13.11 -3.19 -2.64
N PRO A 267 14.26 -3.70 -2.24
CA PRO A 267 14.55 -4.04 -0.86
C PRO A 267 14.52 -2.79 0.02
N ASP A 268 13.95 -2.93 1.22
CA ASP A 268 13.88 -1.88 2.23
C ASP A 268 13.97 -2.52 3.61
N LYS A 269 14.10 -1.70 4.64
CA LYS A 269 14.10 -2.16 6.04
C LYS A 269 13.15 -1.29 6.84
N ILE A 270 12.30 -1.92 7.61
CA ILE A 270 11.44 -1.23 8.56
C ILE A 270 11.88 -1.55 9.98
N ARG A 271 11.81 -0.57 10.86
CA ARG A 271 12.05 -0.74 12.29
C ARG A 271 10.77 -1.24 12.95
N VAL A 272 10.90 -2.29 13.74
CA VAL A 272 9.76 -2.98 14.38
C VAL A 272 10.09 -3.24 15.84
N GLY A 273 9.17 -2.90 16.72
CA GLY A 273 9.25 -3.14 18.16
C GLY A 273 7.99 -3.82 18.71
N THR A 274 8.05 -4.34 19.92
CA THR A 274 6.86 -4.86 20.59
C THR A 274 5.79 -3.78 20.71
N GLY A 275 4.56 -4.09 20.36
CA GLY A 275 3.42 -3.17 20.30
C GLY A 275 3.15 -2.57 18.93
N ASP A 276 4.02 -2.80 17.94
CA ASP A 276 3.73 -2.41 16.55
C ASP A 276 2.67 -3.29 15.92
N ARG A 277 1.94 -2.71 14.97
CA ARG A 277 0.96 -3.42 14.15
C ARG A 277 1.49 -3.57 12.73
N MET A 278 1.54 -4.79 12.25
CA MET A 278 2.01 -5.14 10.92
C MET A 278 0.86 -5.64 10.07
N ARG A 279 0.82 -5.26 8.80
CA ARG A 279 -0.13 -5.76 7.83
C ARG A 279 0.60 -6.51 6.72
N PHE A 280 0.20 -7.74 6.47
CA PHE A 280 0.70 -8.49 5.33
C PHE A 280 0.06 -7.96 4.05
N THR A 281 0.87 -7.61 3.06
CA THR A 281 0.39 -7.10 1.77
C THR A 281 0.14 -8.22 0.75
N LYS A 282 0.68 -9.42 1.01
CA LYS A 282 0.52 -10.60 0.15
C LYS A 282 0.22 -11.83 1.02
N SER A 283 -0.60 -12.73 0.49
CA SER A 283 -0.86 -14.02 1.16
C SER A 283 0.33 -14.97 0.97
N ASP A 284 0.68 -15.66 2.04
CA ASP A 284 1.61 -16.80 2.05
C ASP A 284 0.87 -18.01 2.63
N ARG A 285 0.47 -18.92 1.77
CA ARG A 285 -0.34 -20.08 2.16
C ARG A 285 0.46 -21.10 2.98
N GLU A 286 1.75 -21.23 2.70
CA GLU A 286 2.62 -22.19 3.40
C GLU A 286 2.81 -21.75 4.86
N ARG A 287 3.00 -20.45 5.07
CA ARG A 287 3.12 -19.87 6.41
C ARG A 287 1.78 -19.46 7.02
N GLY A 288 0.68 -19.57 6.28
CA GLY A 288 -0.67 -19.27 6.73
C GLY A 288 -0.94 -17.77 6.93
N TYR A 289 -0.20 -16.88 6.29
CA TYR A 289 -0.49 -15.45 6.29
C TYR A 289 -1.50 -15.10 5.19
N VAL A 290 -2.44 -14.25 5.54
CA VAL A 290 -3.48 -13.77 4.62
C VAL A 290 -3.22 -12.31 4.28
N ALA A 291 -3.32 -11.95 3.01
CA ALA A 291 -3.21 -10.55 2.58
C ALA A 291 -4.22 -9.69 3.33
N ASN A 292 -3.78 -8.49 3.72
CA ASN A 292 -4.51 -7.51 4.51
C ASN A 292 -4.80 -7.91 5.97
N SER A 293 -4.38 -9.09 6.44
CA SER A 293 -4.44 -9.40 7.86
C SER A 293 -3.49 -8.51 8.66
N VAL A 294 -3.96 -8.06 9.82
CA VAL A 294 -3.21 -7.19 10.75
C VAL A 294 -2.79 -8.01 11.96
N TRP A 295 -1.52 -7.94 12.28
CA TRP A 295 -0.90 -8.66 13.39
C TRP A 295 -0.18 -7.68 14.31
N THR A 296 -0.22 -7.93 15.59
CA THR A 296 0.52 -7.15 16.60
C THR A 296 1.82 -7.86 16.94
N VAL A 297 2.91 -7.11 17.03
CA VAL A 297 4.20 -7.60 17.49
C VAL A 297 4.13 -7.78 19.00
N THR A 298 4.24 -9.02 19.48
CA THR A 298 4.16 -9.36 20.91
C THR A 298 5.53 -9.55 21.56
N ALA A 299 6.54 -9.93 20.76
CA ALA A 299 7.92 -10.02 21.23
C ALA A 299 8.90 -9.80 20.07
N VAL A 300 10.08 -9.31 20.42
CA VAL A 300 11.24 -9.20 19.54
C VAL A 300 12.40 -9.90 20.23
N SER A 301 13.12 -10.77 19.52
CA SER A 301 14.28 -11.48 20.06
C SER A 301 15.30 -11.73 18.96
N GLY A 302 16.46 -11.07 19.06
CA GLY A 302 17.50 -11.13 18.02
C GLY A 302 16.94 -10.75 16.66
N ASP A 303 16.97 -11.67 15.69
CA ASP A 303 16.47 -11.47 14.33
C ASP A 303 15.03 -11.96 14.12
N SER A 304 14.33 -12.32 15.19
CA SER A 304 12.98 -12.87 15.11
C SER A 304 11.94 -11.95 15.74
N VAL A 305 10.75 -11.98 15.17
CA VAL A 305 9.60 -11.20 15.61
C VAL A 305 8.43 -12.16 15.82
N THR A 306 7.84 -12.12 17.01
CA THR A 306 6.63 -12.88 17.33
C THR A 306 5.40 -12.03 17.06
N LEU A 307 4.48 -12.55 16.27
CA LEU A 307 3.25 -11.87 15.86
C LEU A 307 2.01 -12.55 16.44
N SER A 308 1.00 -11.77 16.78
CA SER A 308 -0.31 -12.28 17.19
C SER A 308 -1.44 -11.50 16.52
N ASP A 309 -2.48 -12.21 16.08
CA ASP A 309 -3.73 -11.61 15.59
C ASP A 309 -4.85 -11.61 16.64
N GLY A 310 -4.51 -11.99 17.90
CA GLY A 310 -5.44 -12.16 19.01
C GLY A 310 -5.98 -13.59 19.16
N GLN A 311 -5.83 -14.43 18.13
CA GLN A 311 -6.24 -15.85 18.16
C GLN A 311 -5.05 -16.80 18.01
N GLN A 312 -4.08 -16.41 17.21
CA GLN A 312 -2.88 -17.19 16.91
C GLN A 312 -1.63 -16.37 17.25
N THR A 313 -0.57 -17.09 17.62
CA THR A 313 0.78 -16.52 17.82
C THR A 313 1.75 -17.25 16.91
N ARG A 314 2.62 -16.51 16.25
CA ARG A 314 3.60 -17.04 15.29
C ARG A 314 4.94 -16.36 15.42
#